data_2a079181c0b3c2a873b79caeeb562b67
#
_entry.id   2a079181c0b3c2a873b79caeeb562b67
#
_cell.length_a   1.000
_cell.length_b   1.000
_cell.length_c   1.000
_cell.angle_alpha   90.00
_cell.angle_beta   90.00
_cell.angle_gamma   90.00
#
_symmetry.space_group_name_H-M   'P 1'
#
loop_
_entity.id
_entity.type
_entity.pdbx_description
1 polymer ?
#
loop_
_entity_poly.entity_id
_entity_poly.type
_entity_poly.pdbx_seq_one_letter_code
_entity_poly.pdbx_strand_id
1 'polypeptide(L)'
;MTSAEFDALAAAMPNATYADHFGMGAWKVADKKIFACPSATRGGRAVLKLTPEQQEMLCEAEPFIFQVQPNGWAKQGWTDFVVAAADEATARSALWTAWRNVAPKTLLKQHP
;
A
#
# COMPACT_ATOMS: atom_id res chain seq x y z
N MET A 1 6.35 7.23 -11.18
CA MET A 1 7.49 7.11 -10.27
C MET A 1 8.15 5.74 -10.42
N THR A 2 9.32 5.54 -9.83
CA THR A 2 10.02 4.25 -9.85
C THR A 2 9.67 3.40 -8.64
N SER A 3 9.96 2.09 -8.73
CA SER A 3 9.80 1.19 -7.60
C SER A 3 10.65 1.62 -6.39
N ALA A 4 11.88 2.09 -6.64
CA ALA A 4 12.76 2.55 -5.56
C ALA A 4 12.18 3.78 -4.86
N GLU A 5 11.59 4.70 -5.59
CA GLU A 5 10.94 5.89 -5.01
C GLU A 5 9.73 5.49 -4.16
N PHE A 6 8.91 4.57 -4.66
CA PHE A 6 7.77 4.05 -3.89
C PHE A 6 8.22 3.37 -2.60
N ASP A 7 9.25 2.52 -2.71
CA ASP A 7 9.79 1.79 -1.56
C ASP A 7 10.30 2.74 -0.48
N ALA A 8 10.99 3.83 -0.90
CA ALA A 8 11.48 4.83 0.03
C ALA A 8 10.34 5.53 0.78
N LEU A 9 9.23 5.83 0.08
CA LEU A 9 8.06 6.42 0.72
C LEU A 9 7.41 5.48 1.72
N ALA A 10 7.27 4.20 1.35
CA ALA A 10 6.68 3.19 2.23
C ALA A 10 7.54 2.98 3.49
N ALA A 11 8.85 2.88 3.31
CA ALA A 11 9.78 2.68 4.41
C ALA A 11 9.82 3.87 5.37
N ALA A 12 9.51 5.07 4.89
CA ALA A 12 9.50 6.30 5.70
C ALA A 12 8.20 6.49 6.50
N MET A 13 7.19 5.66 6.30
CA MET A 13 5.95 5.76 7.07
C MET A 13 6.21 5.50 8.56
N PRO A 14 5.44 6.14 9.47
CA PRO A 14 5.70 6.00 10.90
C PRO A 14 5.64 4.54 11.36
N ASN A 15 6.66 4.11 12.09
CA ASN A 15 6.77 2.76 12.64
C ASN A 15 6.70 1.65 11.58
N ALA A 16 7.07 1.97 10.33
CA ALA A 16 7.12 0.97 9.26
C ALA A 16 8.31 0.04 9.47
N THR A 17 8.04 -1.26 9.42
CA THR A 17 9.06 -2.30 9.50
C THR A 17 8.95 -3.17 8.26
N TYR A 18 10.11 -3.51 7.68
CA TYR A 18 10.15 -4.37 6.50
C TYR A 18 10.32 -5.82 6.93
N ALA A 19 9.52 -6.70 6.36
CA ALA A 19 9.62 -8.13 6.62
C ALA A 19 9.59 -8.90 5.31
N ASP A 20 10.41 -9.96 5.22
CA ASP A 20 10.34 -10.86 4.09
C ASP A 20 9.31 -11.94 4.42
N HIS A 21 8.31 -12.08 3.56
CA HIS A 21 7.20 -13.00 3.75
C HIS A 21 7.12 -13.94 2.55
N PHE A 22 7.60 -15.17 2.71
CA PHE A 22 7.67 -16.17 1.64
C PHE A 22 8.41 -15.67 0.39
N GLY A 23 9.56 -15.01 0.60
CA GLY A 23 10.35 -14.45 -0.49
C GLY A 23 9.78 -13.16 -1.08
N MET A 24 8.69 -12.66 -0.54
CA MET A 24 8.06 -11.40 -0.95
C MET A 24 8.14 -10.39 0.19
N GLY A 25 8.61 -9.18 -0.12
CA GLY A 25 8.72 -8.14 0.88
C GLY A 25 7.36 -7.59 1.30
N ALA A 26 7.29 -7.07 2.50
CA ALA A 26 6.10 -6.41 3.02
C ALA A 26 6.49 -5.37 4.07
N TRP A 27 5.78 -4.23 4.09
CA TRP A 27 5.92 -3.25 5.17
C TRP A 27 4.75 -3.41 6.13
N LYS A 28 5.08 -3.51 7.41
CA LYS A 28 4.12 -3.62 8.51
C LYS A 28 4.17 -2.36 9.36
N VAL A 29 3.07 -2.06 10.05
CA VAL A 29 3.06 -1.01 11.06
C VAL A 29 3.36 -1.62 12.41
N ALA A 30 4.41 -1.14 13.09
CA ALA A 30 4.85 -1.62 14.40
C ALA A 30 5.02 -3.15 14.44
N ASP A 31 5.50 -3.73 13.35
CA ASP A 31 5.75 -5.16 13.20
C ASP A 31 4.49 -6.03 13.39
N LYS A 32 3.32 -5.47 13.15
CA LYS A 32 2.04 -6.19 13.33
C LYS A 32 1.34 -6.52 12.02
N LYS A 33 0.73 -5.53 11.36
CA LYS A 33 -0.08 -5.76 10.16
C LYS A 33 0.56 -5.13 8.92
N ILE A 34 0.45 -5.83 7.80
CA ILE A 34 0.98 -5.36 6.51
C ILE A 34 0.06 -4.27 5.95
N PHE A 35 0.65 -3.14 5.55
CA PHE A 35 -0.09 -2.08 4.87
C PHE A 35 0.32 -1.93 3.40
N ALA A 36 1.51 -2.38 3.01
CA ALA A 36 1.99 -2.26 1.63
C ALA A 36 3.01 -3.35 1.32
N CYS A 37 3.10 -3.71 0.03
CA CYS A 37 4.12 -4.62 -0.48
C CYS A 37 4.83 -3.96 -1.66
N PRO A 38 6.15 -4.21 -1.84
CA PRO A 38 6.93 -3.61 -2.91
C PRO A 38 6.54 -4.11 -4.30
N SER A 39 6.86 -3.32 -5.31
CA SER A 39 6.49 -3.61 -6.69
C SER A 39 7.57 -4.37 -7.47
N ALA A 40 8.82 -4.35 -7.02
CA ALA A 40 9.97 -4.84 -7.80
C ALA A 40 9.83 -6.30 -8.23
N THR A 41 9.27 -7.16 -7.38
CA THR A 41 9.08 -8.58 -7.68
C THR A 41 7.70 -8.90 -8.22
N ARG A 42 6.89 -7.88 -8.51
CA ARG A 42 5.48 -8.03 -8.91
C ARG A 42 5.16 -7.32 -10.23
N GLY A 43 6.15 -7.17 -11.10
CA GLY A 43 5.93 -6.56 -12.41
C GLY A 43 5.58 -5.08 -12.36
N GLY A 44 6.12 -4.34 -11.38
CA GLY A 44 5.85 -2.91 -11.24
C GLY A 44 4.55 -2.58 -10.52
N ARG A 45 3.90 -3.58 -9.93
CA ARG A 45 2.67 -3.40 -9.17
C ARG A 45 2.93 -3.60 -7.69
N ALA A 46 2.84 -2.53 -6.93
CA ALA A 46 2.83 -2.60 -5.47
C ALA A 46 1.45 -3.07 -5.01
N VAL A 47 1.33 -3.45 -3.75
CA VAL A 47 0.04 -3.83 -3.18
C VAL A 47 -0.22 -2.97 -1.95
N LEU A 48 -1.44 -2.48 -1.83
CA LEU A 48 -1.86 -1.64 -0.70
C LEU A 48 -3.06 -2.28 0.00
N LYS A 49 -3.07 -2.18 1.32
CA LYS A 49 -4.20 -2.65 2.12
C LYS A 49 -5.23 -1.53 2.24
N LEU A 50 -6.23 -1.56 1.37
CA LEU A 50 -7.36 -0.64 1.41
C LEU A 50 -8.57 -1.33 2.02
N THR A 51 -9.62 -0.56 2.32
CA THR A 51 -10.93 -1.16 2.58
C THR A 51 -11.60 -1.44 1.25
N PRO A 52 -12.60 -2.35 1.20
CA PRO A 52 -13.34 -2.59 -0.05
C PRO A 52 -13.96 -1.32 -0.63
N GLU A 53 -14.43 -0.40 0.21
CA GLU A 53 -15.03 0.87 -0.22
C GLU A 53 -13.96 1.80 -0.82
N GLN A 54 -12.79 1.90 -0.20
CA GLN A 54 -11.67 2.68 -0.73
C GLN A 54 -11.18 2.10 -2.05
N GLN A 55 -11.08 0.77 -2.14
CA GLN A 55 -10.69 0.08 -3.37
C GLN A 55 -11.63 0.43 -4.51
N GLU A 56 -12.92 0.33 -4.29
CA GLU A 56 -13.93 0.65 -5.30
C GLU A 56 -13.81 2.09 -5.77
N MET A 57 -13.73 3.02 -4.83
CA MET A 57 -13.63 4.45 -5.12
C MET A 57 -12.37 4.78 -5.91
N LEU A 58 -11.21 4.28 -5.47
CA LEU A 58 -9.94 4.60 -6.11
C LEU A 58 -9.76 3.91 -7.45
N CYS A 59 -10.21 2.67 -7.59
CA CYS A 59 -10.17 1.96 -8.87
C CYS A 59 -11.07 2.63 -9.91
N GLU A 60 -12.19 3.19 -9.49
CA GLU A 60 -13.09 3.94 -10.38
C GLU A 60 -12.50 5.29 -10.78
N ALA A 61 -11.93 6.01 -9.78
CA ALA A 61 -11.38 7.35 -10.01
C ALA A 61 -10.07 7.33 -10.81
N GLU A 62 -9.21 6.35 -10.57
CA GLU A 62 -7.86 6.28 -11.14
C GLU A 62 -7.55 4.84 -11.62
N PRO A 63 -8.23 4.37 -12.67
CA PRO A 63 -8.12 2.95 -13.09
C PRO A 63 -6.75 2.56 -13.65
N PHE A 64 -5.92 3.52 -14.05
CA PHE A 64 -4.55 3.24 -14.50
C PHE A 64 -3.56 3.12 -13.34
N ILE A 65 -3.95 3.54 -12.14
CA ILE A 65 -3.11 3.53 -10.95
C ILE A 65 -3.56 2.43 -9.99
N PHE A 66 -4.85 2.36 -9.69
CA PHE A 66 -5.41 1.39 -8.75
C PHE A 66 -6.20 0.33 -9.50
N GLN A 67 -5.83 -0.95 -9.27
CA GLN A 67 -6.45 -2.08 -9.97
C GLN A 67 -6.79 -3.20 -8.99
N VAL A 68 -7.92 -3.83 -9.20
CA VAL A 68 -8.36 -4.96 -8.38
C VAL A 68 -7.47 -6.16 -8.68
N GLN A 69 -6.98 -6.84 -7.64
CA GLN A 69 -6.19 -8.05 -7.81
C GLN A 69 -7.06 -9.17 -8.41
N PRO A 70 -6.50 -10.01 -9.31
CA PRO A 70 -7.27 -11.09 -9.94
C PRO A 70 -7.38 -12.34 -9.06
N ASN A 71 -7.51 -12.19 -7.75
CA ASN A 71 -7.58 -13.31 -6.82
C ASN A 71 -8.51 -13.00 -5.65
N GLY A 72 -8.66 -13.94 -4.73
CA GLY A 72 -9.57 -13.81 -3.60
C GLY A 72 -9.21 -12.73 -2.59
N TRP A 73 -7.96 -12.28 -2.59
CA TRP A 73 -7.50 -11.22 -1.68
C TRP A 73 -8.16 -9.88 -1.98
N ALA A 74 -8.60 -9.67 -3.23
CA ALA A 74 -9.28 -8.44 -3.63
C ALA A 74 -10.50 -8.14 -2.76
N LYS A 75 -11.21 -9.15 -2.32
CA LYS A 75 -12.42 -9.00 -1.49
C LYS A 75 -12.11 -8.39 -0.13
N GLN A 76 -10.87 -8.50 0.33
CA GLN A 76 -10.43 -7.96 1.61
C GLN A 76 -9.85 -6.55 1.47
N GLY A 77 -9.88 -5.98 0.27
CA GLY A 77 -9.38 -4.64 0.00
C GLY A 77 -7.95 -4.59 -0.52
N TRP A 78 -7.26 -5.72 -0.67
CA TRP A 78 -5.92 -5.74 -1.25
C TRP A 78 -5.98 -5.27 -2.70
N THR A 79 -5.25 -4.20 -2.99
CA THR A 79 -5.36 -3.47 -4.25
C THR A 79 -3.99 -3.29 -4.88
N ASP A 80 -3.89 -3.58 -6.18
CA ASP A 80 -2.68 -3.32 -6.95
C ASP A 80 -2.51 -1.82 -7.19
N PHE A 81 -1.28 -1.34 -7.04
CA PHE A 81 -0.91 0.04 -7.27
C PHE A 81 0.16 0.06 -8.36
N VAL A 82 -0.17 0.63 -9.51
CA VAL A 82 0.73 0.68 -10.67
C VAL A 82 1.69 1.84 -10.48
N VAL A 83 2.88 1.54 -9.98
CA VAL A 83 3.87 2.53 -9.56
C VAL A 83 4.26 3.47 -10.71
N ALA A 84 4.48 2.92 -11.91
CA ALA A 84 4.91 3.72 -13.06
C ALA A 84 3.87 4.76 -13.50
N ALA A 85 2.59 4.53 -13.21
CA ALA A 85 1.49 5.43 -13.59
C ALA A 85 1.23 6.53 -12.55
N ALA A 86 1.85 6.44 -11.37
CA ALA A 86 1.55 7.32 -10.25
C ALA A 86 2.62 8.40 -10.07
N ASP A 87 2.22 9.54 -9.52
CA ASP A 87 3.14 10.56 -9.04
C ASP A 87 3.36 10.41 -7.53
N GLU A 88 4.30 11.18 -6.98
CA GLU A 88 4.64 11.09 -5.56
C GLU A 88 3.45 11.47 -4.66
N ALA A 89 2.70 12.50 -5.02
CA ALA A 89 1.56 12.95 -4.21
C ALA A 89 0.49 11.86 -4.10
N THR A 90 0.19 11.18 -5.20
CA THR A 90 -0.76 10.08 -5.23
C THR A 90 -0.26 8.91 -4.39
N ALA A 91 1.03 8.58 -4.51
CA ALA A 91 1.64 7.50 -3.74
C ALA A 91 1.62 7.79 -2.24
N ARG A 92 1.96 9.01 -1.83
CA ARG A 92 1.92 9.41 -0.42
C ARG A 92 0.50 9.30 0.15
N SER A 93 -0.49 9.82 -0.57
CA SER A 93 -1.89 9.74 -0.14
C SER A 93 -2.36 8.30 0.00
N ALA A 94 -2.03 7.46 -0.97
CA ALA A 94 -2.41 6.05 -0.96
C ALA A 94 -1.74 5.29 0.19
N LEU A 95 -0.45 5.54 0.43
CA LEU A 95 0.28 4.92 1.53
C LEU A 95 -0.29 5.33 2.89
N TRP A 96 -0.62 6.61 3.09
CA TRP A 96 -1.26 7.06 4.32
C TRP A 96 -2.61 6.40 4.53
N THR A 97 -3.40 6.25 3.47
CA THR A 97 -4.70 5.58 3.54
C THR A 97 -4.51 4.13 3.99
N ALA A 98 -3.60 3.40 3.35
CA ALA A 98 -3.32 2.00 3.72
C ALA A 98 -2.76 1.89 5.14
N TRP A 99 -1.84 2.78 5.52
CA TRP A 99 -1.23 2.82 6.85
C TRP A 99 -2.30 3.01 7.93
N ARG A 100 -3.21 3.96 7.72
CA ARG A 100 -4.29 4.24 8.69
C ARG A 100 -5.24 3.06 8.87
N ASN A 101 -5.42 2.25 7.82
CA ASN A 101 -6.29 1.09 7.90
C ASN A 101 -5.77 0.02 8.85
N VAL A 102 -4.46 -0.04 9.09
CA VAL A 102 -3.85 -1.10 9.89
C VAL A 102 -3.14 -0.60 11.14
N ALA A 103 -2.92 0.70 11.29
CA ALA A 103 -2.17 1.26 12.41
C ALA A 103 -2.93 1.09 13.73
N PRO A 104 -2.21 0.79 14.84
CA PRO A 104 -2.82 0.77 16.16
C PRO A 104 -3.38 2.13 16.55
N LYS A 105 -4.39 2.14 17.42
CA LYS A 105 -5.06 3.38 17.86
C LYS A 105 -4.11 4.42 18.43
N THR A 106 -3.08 3.98 19.15
CA THR A 106 -2.07 4.89 19.73
C THR A 106 -1.32 5.66 18.64
N LEU A 107 -0.97 5.00 17.55
CA LEU A 107 -0.29 5.65 16.42
C LEU A 107 -1.24 6.54 15.63
N LEU A 108 -2.50 6.14 15.49
CA LEU A 108 -3.50 6.98 14.82
C LEU A 108 -3.70 8.32 15.53
N LYS A 109 -3.63 8.33 16.86
CA LYS A 109 -3.73 9.57 17.65
C LYS A 109 -2.53 10.50 17.43
N GLN A 110 -1.35 9.94 17.19
CA GLN A 110 -0.13 10.69 16.93
C GLN A 110 -0.05 11.24 15.51
N HIS A 111 -0.81 10.64 14.58
CA HIS A 111 -0.81 11.01 13.16
C HIS A 111 -2.24 11.14 12.64
N PRO A 112 -2.99 12.12 13.13
CA PRO A 112 -4.39 12.30 12.73
C PRO A 112 -4.59 12.70 11.26
#